data_010c43bd536214ffa1dcb4eba60f164b
#
_entry.id   010c43bd536214ffa1dcb4eba60f164b
#
_cell.length_a   1.000
_cell.length_b   1.000
_cell.length_c   1.000
_cell.angle_alpha   90.00
_cell.angle_beta   90.00
_cell.angle_gamma   90.00
#
_symmetry.space_group_name_H-M   'P 1'
#
loop_
_entity.id
_entity.type
_entity.pdbx_description
1 polymer ?
#
loop_
_entity_poly.entity_id
_entity_poly.type
_entity_poly.pdbx_seq_one_letter_code
_entity_poly.pdbx_strand_id
1 'polypeptide(L)'
;MDATILARVEDFCIREGLLQPGAPLRLAAAVSGGADSMALLLLLRQLQPRFGYTLSACHVNHGLRGQSADRDEAFVRAECARLGVPLRVFHAAELASPPAHAGEDWARRLRYTAFAQLQGQGIDAIATAHTANDQAETLLLRLAR
;
A
#
# COMPACT_ATOMS: atom_id res chain seq x y z
N MET A 1 7.07 10.92 -12.73
CA MET A 1 5.73 11.50 -12.47
C MET A 1 5.79 13.00 -12.68
N ASP A 2 4.78 13.55 -13.31
CA ASP A 2 4.71 14.97 -13.66
C ASP A 2 4.68 15.85 -12.40
N ALA A 3 5.45 16.94 -12.41
CA ALA A 3 5.52 17.88 -11.29
C ALA A 3 4.16 18.52 -10.96
N THR A 4 3.32 18.74 -11.99
CA THR A 4 1.98 19.31 -11.81
C THR A 4 1.07 18.34 -11.05
N ILE A 5 1.14 17.05 -11.35
CA ILE A 5 0.38 16.02 -10.66
C ILE A 5 0.83 15.94 -9.20
N LEU A 6 2.14 15.93 -8.97
CA LEU A 6 2.68 15.91 -7.61
C LEU A 6 2.22 17.10 -6.79
N ALA A 7 2.24 18.31 -7.36
CA ALA A 7 1.79 19.52 -6.67
C ALA A 7 0.32 19.45 -6.32
N ARG A 8 -0.51 18.92 -7.21
CA ARG A 8 -1.94 18.75 -6.97
C ARG A 8 -2.24 17.76 -5.85
N VAL A 9 -1.51 16.65 -5.84
CA VAL A 9 -1.68 15.64 -4.81
C VAL A 9 -1.19 16.16 -3.46
N GLU A 10 -0.07 16.87 -3.44
CA GLU A 10 0.43 17.53 -2.23
C GLU A 10 -0.62 18.48 -1.65
N ASP A 11 -1.16 19.38 -2.47
CA ASP A 11 -2.19 20.31 -2.03
C ASP A 11 -3.43 19.60 -1.50
N PHE A 12 -3.85 18.55 -2.20
CA PHE A 12 -4.99 17.72 -1.76
C PHE A 12 -4.74 17.09 -0.41
N CYS A 13 -3.58 16.47 -0.22
CA CYS A 13 -3.23 15.81 1.04
C CYS A 13 -3.21 16.79 2.21
N ILE A 14 -2.68 17.99 2.00
CA ILE A 14 -2.64 19.03 3.03
C ILE A 14 -4.05 19.52 3.34
N ARG A 15 -4.81 19.86 2.31
CA ARG A 15 -6.15 20.43 2.45
C ARG A 15 -7.11 19.47 3.14
N GLU A 16 -7.03 18.17 2.82
CA GLU A 16 -7.88 17.15 3.41
C GLU A 16 -7.33 16.59 4.74
N GLY A 17 -6.19 17.08 5.19
CA GLY A 17 -5.59 16.65 6.45
C GLY A 17 -5.05 15.22 6.43
N LEU A 18 -4.78 14.66 5.24
CA LEU A 18 -4.26 13.30 5.12
C LEU A 18 -2.79 13.23 5.53
N LEU A 19 -2.00 14.18 5.08
CA LEU A 19 -0.58 14.28 5.37
C LEU A 19 -0.25 15.71 5.75
N GLN A 20 0.67 15.89 6.69
CA GLN A 20 1.10 17.21 7.14
C GLN A 20 2.63 17.30 7.02
N PRO A 21 3.16 18.37 6.40
CA PRO A 21 4.59 18.56 6.29
C PRO A 21 5.25 18.62 7.67
N GLY A 22 6.35 17.90 7.85
CA GLY A 22 7.14 17.93 9.08
C GLY A 22 6.57 17.13 10.23
N ALA A 23 5.36 16.59 10.13
CA ALA A 23 4.79 15.73 11.17
C ALA A 23 5.47 14.36 11.15
N PRO A 24 5.98 13.86 12.29
CA PRO A 24 6.54 12.51 12.32
C PRO A 24 5.44 11.49 12.05
N LEU A 25 5.59 10.72 10.99
CA LEU A 25 4.62 9.71 10.58
C LEU A 25 5.35 8.50 10.03
N ARG A 26 5.01 7.32 10.51
CA ARG A 26 5.49 6.05 9.98
C ARG A 26 4.40 5.49 9.07
N LEU A 27 4.60 5.65 7.77
CA LEU A 27 3.61 5.32 6.74
C LEU A 27 4.00 4.03 6.03
N ALA A 28 3.03 3.15 5.82
CA ALA A 28 3.19 1.97 4.98
C ALA A 28 2.23 2.03 3.80
N ALA A 29 2.72 1.71 2.62
CA ALA A 29 1.88 1.57 1.44
C ALA A 29 1.52 0.11 1.24
N ALA A 30 0.23 -0.19 1.11
CA ALA A 30 -0.24 -1.53 0.79
C ALA A 30 -0.14 -1.74 -0.72
N VAL A 31 0.65 -2.71 -1.14
CA VAL A 31 1.02 -2.92 -2.55
C VAL A 31 0.60 -4.32 -2.98
N SER A 32 -0.36 -4.41 -3.87
CA SER A 32 -0.85 -5.69 -4.39
C SER A 32 -0.06 -6.20 -5.60
N GLY A 33 0.66 -5.32 -6.28
CA GLY A 33 1.31 -5.60 -7.55
C GLY A 33 0.53 -5.10 -8.76
N GLY A 34 -0.72 -4.68 -8.56
CA GLY A 34 -1.52 -4.06 -9.61
C GLY A 34 -1.11 -2.62 -9.88
N ALA A 35 -1.54 -2.08 -11.02
CA ALA A 35 -1.13 -0.77 -11.49
C ALA A 35 -1.43 0.36 -10.49
N ASP A 36 -2.60 0.31 -9.86
CA ASP A 36 -3.02 1.38 -8.93
C ASP A 36 -2.17 1.41 -7.67
N SER A 37 -1.87 0.25 -7.11
CA SER A 37 -1.05 0.18 -5.90
C SER A 37 0.41 0.54 -6.19
N MET A 38 0.91 0.20 -7.39
CA MET A 38 2.25 0.60 -7.79
C MET A 38 2.33 2.11 -8.04
N ALA A 39 1.30 2.71 -8.62
CA ALA A 39 1.22 4.15 -8.79
C ALA A 39 1.20 4.86 -7.43
N LEU A 40 0.46 4.33 -6.47
CA LEU A 40 0.43 4.84 -5.10
C LEU A 40 1.81 4.80 -4.46
N LEU A 41 2.51 3.67 -4.57
CA LEU A 41 3.85 3.55 -4.00
C LEU A 41 4.81 4.57 -4.59
N LEU A 42 4.80 4.71 -5.92
CA LEU A 42 5.64 5.68 -6.60
C LEU A 42 5.32 7.10 -6.17
N LEU A 43 4.04 7.44 -6.10
CA LEU A 43 3.58 8.75 -5.65
C LEU A 43 4.07 9.06 -4.24
N LEU A 44 3.88 8.14 -3.31
CA LEU A 44 4.29 8.34 -1.92
C LEU A 44 5.81 8.45 -1.79
N ARG A 45 6.55 7.69 -2.59
CA ARG A 45 8.01 7.79 -2.62
C ARG A 45 8.48 9.17 -3.09
N GLN A 46 7.80 9.72 -4.10
CA GLN A 46 8.15 11.04 -4.62
C GLN A 46 7.69 12.18 -3.72
N LEU A 47 6.63 12.01 -2.95
CA LEU A 47 6.15 13.00 -2.00
C LEU A 47 6.94 12.97 -0.67
N GLN A 48 7.66 11.89 -0.39
CA GLN A 48 8.35 11.72 0.88
C GLN A 48 9.24 12.90 1.27
N PRO A 49 10.08 13.47 0.39
CA PRO A 49 10.90 14.61 0.76
C PRO A 49 10.10 15.85 1.17
N ARG A 50 8.88 15.99 0.66
CA ARG A 50 8.04 17.16 0.94
C ARG A 50 7.35 17.08 2.30
N PHE A 51 7.01 15.88 2.74
CA PHE A 51 6.31 15.67 4.00
C PHE A 51 7.20 15.17 5.13
N GLY A 52 8.26 14.44 4.81
CA GLY A 52 9.22 13.96 5.82
C GLY A 52 8.81 12.69 6.56
N TYR A 53 7.75 12.00 6.10
CA TYR A 53 7.39 10.71 6.71
C TYR A 53 8.40 9.62 6.38
N THR A 54 8.44 8.58 7.21
CA THR A 54 9.14 7.36 6.84
C THR A 54 8.20 6.49 6.02
N LEU A 55 8.71 5.85 4.98
CA LEU A 55 7.91 5.06 4.05
C LEU A 55 8.40 3.63 4.01
N SER A 56 7.47 2.70 4.19
CA SER A 56 7.67 1.28 3.91
C SER A 56 6.51 0.78 3.06
N ALA A 57 6.63 -0.44 2.57
CA ALA A 57 5.56 -1.08 1.82
C ALA A 57 5.20 -2.40 2.47
N CYS A 58 3.97 -2.85 2.27
CA CYS A 58 3.54 -4.19 2.66
C CYS A 58 2.81 -4.86 1.51
N HIS A 59 3.02 -6.16 1.41
CA HIS A 59 2.39 -7.01 0.40
C HIS A 59 1.87 -8.27 1.09
N VAL A 60 0.65 -8.66 0.74
CA VAL A 60 0.05 -9.90 1.24
C VAL A 60 -0.06 -10.88 0.09
N ASN A 61 0.69 -11.98 0.17
CA ASN A 61 0.54 -13.11 -0.76
C ASN A 61 -0.51 -14.04 -0.17
N HIS A 62 -1.74 -13.96 -0.70
CA HIS A 62 -2.86 -14.75 -0.21
C HIS A 62 -2.86 -16.19 -0.73
N GLY A 63 -2.04 -16.50 -1.73
CA GLY A 63 -1.91 -17.85 -2.28
C GLY A 63 -3.09 -18.35 -3.11
N LEU A 64 -4.13 -17.53 -3.29
CA LEU A 64 -5.35 -17.97 -3.96
C LEU A 64 -5.18 -18.24 -5.45
N ARG A 65 -4.19 -17.60 -6.07
CA ARG A 65 -3.91 -17.73 -7.50
C ARG A 65 -2.63 -18.52 -7.80
N GLY A 66 -2.08 -19.23 -6.82
CA GLY A 66 -0.89 -20.05 -7.01
C GLY A 66 0.29 -19.25 -7.58
N GLN A 67 0.76 -19.64 -8.77
CA GLN A 67 1.92 -19.00 -9.41
C GLN A 67 1.71 -17.51 -9.71
N SER A 68 0.47 -17.09 -9.95
CA SER A 68 0.15 -15.68 -10.19
C SER A 68 0.42 -14.83 -8.95
N ALA A 69 0.04 -15.34 -7.76
CA ALA A 69 0.32 -14.65 -6.51
C ALA A 69 1.81 -14.56 -6.24
N ASP A 70 2.57 -15.61 -6.56
CA ASP A 70 4.03 -15.61 -6.40
C ASP A 70 4.71 -14.66 -7.38
N ARG A 71 4.19 -14.53 -8.58
CA ARG A 71 4.70 -13.54 -9.55
C ARG A 71 4.45 -12.12 -9.10
N ASP A 72 3.28 -11.86 -8.53
CA ASP A 72 2.97 -10.54 -7.96
C ASP A 72 3.94 -10.20 -6.83
N GLU A 73 4.21 -11.17 -5.95
CA GLU A 73 5.19 -10.97 -4.88
C GLU A 73 6.58 -10.66 -5.43
N ALA A 74 7.05 -11.43 -6.40
CA ALA A 74 8.37 -11.21 -7.01
C ALA A 74 8.46 -9.83 -7.65
N PHE A 75 7.41 -9.40 -8.33
CA PHE A 75 7.33 -8.08 -8.94
C PHE A 75 7.41 -6.97 -7.89
N VAL A 76 6.63 -7.09 -6.82
CA VAL A 76 6.62 -6.10 -5.74
C VAL A 76 7.99 -6.03 -5.06
N ARG A 77 8.62 -7.18 -4.80
CA ARG A 77 9.98 -7.20 -4.22
C ARG A 77 10.98 -6.46 -5.08
N ALA A 78 10.95 -6.70 -6.39
CA ALA A 78 11.87 -6.05 -7.32
C ALA A 78 11.64 -4.53 -7.38
N GLU A 79 10.39 -4.10 -7.42
CA GLU A 79 10.06 -2.69 -7.50
C GLU A 79 10.39 -1.93 -6.21
N CYS A 80 10.12 -2.52 -5.06
CA CYS A 80 10.49 -1.91 -3.78
C CYS A 80 12.01 -1.80 -3.64
N ALA A 81 12.74 -2.81 -4.07
CA ALA A 81 14.21 -2.75 -4.08
C ALA A 81 14.71 -1.64 -4.98
N ARG A 82 14.14 -1.50 -6.18
CA ARG A 82 14.51 -0.44 -7.12
C ARG A 82 14.25 0.95 -6.54
N LEU A 83 13.17 1.13 -5.82
CA LEU A 83 12.79 2.40 -5.22
C LEU A 83 13.49 2.68 -3.87
N GLY A 84 14.18 1.69 -3.31
CA GLY A 84 14.79 1.82 -2.01
C GLY A 84 13.78 1.87 -0.86
N VAL A 85 12.61 1.23 -1.04
CA VAL A 85 11.55 1.21 -0.03
C VAL A 85 11.58 -0.14 0.69
N PRO A 86 11.72 -0.14 2.04
CA PRO A 86 11.63 -1.39 2.80
C PRO A 86 10.28 -2.07 2.60
N LEU A 87 10.30 -3.39 2.46
CA LEU A 87 9.10 -4.17 2.18
C LEU A 87 8.89 -5.25 3.24
N ARG A 88 7.67 -5.34 3.74
CA ARG A 88 7.22 -6.47 4.56
C ARG A 88 6.25 -7.30 3.74
N VAL A 89 6.56 -8.57 3.54
CA VAL A 89 5.69 -9.52 2.86
C VAL A 89 5.04 -10.44 3.88
N PHE A 90 3.73 -10.58 3.79
CA PHE A 90 2.97 -11.53 4.61
C PHE A 90 2.48 -12.65 3.71
N HIS A 91 2.63 -13.89 4.15
CA HIS A 91 2.03 -15.05 3.49
C HIS A 91 0.78 -15.48 4.27
N ALA A 92 -0.21 -15.98 3.57
CA ALA A 92 -1.50 -16.33 4.19
C ALA A 92 -1.34 -17.25 5.40
N ALA A 93 -0.42 -18.22 5.33
CA ALA A 93 -0.20 -19.15 6.42
C ALA A 93 0.29 -18.50 7.71
N GLU A 94 0.95 -17.34 7.61
CA GLU A 94 1.42 -16.59 8.78
C GLU A 94 0.26 -15.84 9.48
N LEU A 95 -0.81 -15.59 8.77
CA LEU A 95 -1.90 -14.73 9.23
C LEU A 95 -3.08 -15.51 9.78
N ALA A 96 -3.53 -16.54 9.06
CA ALA A 96 -4.66 -17.36 9.48
C ALA A 96 -4.75 -18.64 8.64
N SER A 97 -5.46 -19.64 9.17
CA SER A 97 -5.78 -20.85 8.41
C SER A 97 -6.86 -20.56 7.37
N PRO A 98 -6.74 -21.08 6.13
CA PRO A 98 -7.73 -20.83 5.11
C PRO A 98 -9.05 -21.56 5.43
N PRO A 99 -10.21 -20.95 5.13
CA PRO A 99 -11.49 -21.63 5.22
C PRO A 99 -11.66 -22.61 4.06
N ALA A 100 -12.73 -23.43 4.11
CA ALA A 100 -13.02 -24.41 3.08
C ALA A 100 -13.18 -23.78 1.69
N HIS A 101 -13.71 -22.56 1.63
CA HIS A 101 -13.91 -21.81 0.39
C HIS A 101 -13.26 -20.44 0.51
N ALA A 102 -11.96 -20.38 0.19
CA ALA A 102 -11.21 -19.13 0.22
C ALA A 102 -11.47 -18.33 -1.06
N GLY A 103 -11.82 -17.06 -0.91
CA GLY A 103 -12.10 -16.14 -2.02
C GLY A 103 -11.70 -14.71 -1.70
N GLU A 104 -12.35 -13.75 -2.35
CA GLU A 104 -12.04 -12.31 -2.18
C GLU A 104 -12.19 -11.85 -0.74
N ASP A 105 -13.23 -12.32 -0.02
CA ASP A 105 -13.43 -11.97 1.38
C ASP A 105 -12.29 -12.46 2.26
N TRP A 106 -11.77 -13.64 1.97
CA TRP A 106 -10.62 -14.19 2.67
C TRP A 106 -9.38 -13.34 2.44
N ALA A 107 -9.10 -12.98 1.18
CA ALA A 107 -7.98 -12.12 0.83
C ALA A 107 -8.07 -10.77 1.55
N ARG A 108 -9.27 -10.19 1.61
CA ARG A 108 -9.52 -8.94 2.31
C ARG A 108 -9.25 -9.06 3.81
N ARG A 109 -9.71 -10.13 4.45
CA ARG A 109 -9.44 -10.38 5.88
C ARG A 109 -7.96 -10.53 6.15
N LEU A 110 -7.23 -11.21 5.28
CA LEU A 110 -5.77 -11.34 5.40
C LEU A 110 -5.10 -9.97 5.36
N ARG A 111 -5.53 -9.09 4.46
CA ARG A 111 -4.98 -7.73 4.39
C ARG A 111 -5.20 -6.97 5.69
N TYR A 112 -6.41 -7.00 6.24
CA TYR A 112 -6.70 -6.30 7.49
C TYR A 112 -5.94 -6.90 8.67
N THR A 113 -5.74 -8.21 8.71
CA THR A 113 -4.92 -8.85 9.73
C THR A 113 -3.47 -8.37 9.63
N ALA A 114 -2.93 -8.31 8.41
CA ALA A 114 -1.58 -7.79 8.19
C ALA A 114 -1.45 -6.34 8.62
N PHE A 115 -2.45 -5.51 8.31
CA PHE A 115 -2.47 -4.09 8.71
C PHE A 115 -2.46 -3.93 10.23
N ALA A 116 -3.25 -4.74 10.93
CA ALA A 116 -3.28 -4.72 12.39
C ALA A 116 -1.92 -5.09 12.99
N GLN A 117 -1.23 -6.07 12.40
CA GLN A 117 0.13 -6.43 12.85
C GLN A 117 1.11 -5.28 12.63
N LEU A 118 1.05 -4.62 11.48
CA LEU A 118 1.91 -3.46 11.21
C LEU A 118 1.67 -2.33 12.17
N GLN A 119 0.42 -2.03 12.48
CA GLN A 119 0.06 -1.00 13.45
C GLN A 119 0.57 -1.34 14.83
N GLY A 120 0.50 -2.62 15.23
CA GLY A 120 1.07 -3.10 16.48
C GLY A 120 2.59 -3.00 16.53
N GLN A 121 3.26 -2.93 15.38
CA GLN A 121 4.72 -2.78 15.27
C GLN A 121 5.16 -1.33 15.09
N GLY A 122 4.24 -0.39 15.21
CA GLY A 122 4.56 1.04 15.20
C GLY A 122 4.28 1.78 13.90
N ILE A 123 3.63 1.14 12.92
CA ILE A 123 3.16 1.86 11.73
C ILE A 123 1.96 2.72 12.12
N ASP A 124 2.03 4.01 11.82
CA ASP A 124 1.00 4.98 12.23
C ASP A 124 -0.17 5.02 11.26
N ALA A 125 0.10 4.85 9.96
CA ALA A 125 -0.92 4.90 8.93
C ALA A 125 -0.59 3.96 7.77
N ILE A 126 -1.62 3.43 7.13
CA ILE A 126 -1.48 2.56 5.96
C ILE A 126 -2.23 3.20 4.81
N ALA A 127 -1.51 3.44 3.71
CA ALA A 127 -2.10 3.97 2.50
C ALA A 127 -2.53 2.83 1.58
N THR A 128 -3.76 2.89 1.10
CA THR A 128 -4.30 1.93 0.14
C THR A 128 -4.78 2.66 -1.11
N ALA A 129 -4.67 2.00 -2.25
CA ALA A 129 -5.14 2.52 -3.51
C ALA A 129 -6.49 1.89 -3.86
N HIS A 130 -7.42 2.73 -4.27
CA HIS A 130 -8.73 2.29 -4.76
C HIS A 130 -9.04 3.02 -6.05
N THR A 131 -9.71 2.33 -6.98
CA THR A 131 -10.33 3.00 -8.13
C THR A 131 -11.78 3.29 -7.81
N ALA A 132 -12.28 4.42 -8.31
CA ALA A 132 -13.68 4.78 -8.12
C ALA A 132 -14.53 4.06 -9.16
N ASN A 133 -15.15 2.96 -8.77
CA ASN A 133 -16.11 2.22 -9.60
C ASN A 133 -15.63 1.96 -11.04
N ASP A 134 -16.55 2.19 -12.00
CA ASP A 134 -16.31 1.97 -13.43
C ASP A 134 -15.50 3.08 -14.08
N GLN A 135 -15.17 4.14 -13.35
CA GLN A 135 -14.34 5.22 -13.86
C GLN A 135 -12.90 4.97 -13.45
N ALA A 136 -12.27 4.04 -14.13
CA ALA A 136 -10.95 3.51 -13.80
C ALA A 136 -9.82 4.54 -13.79
N GLU A 137 -10.12 5.79 -14.12
CA GLU A 137 -9.12 6.85 -14.22
C GLU A 137 -8.88 7.57 -12.88
N THR A 138 -9.74 7.37 -11.88
CA THR A 138 -9.62 8.05 -10.59
C THR A 138 -8.96 7.16 -9.57
N LEU A 139 -7.78 7.56 -9.14
CA LEU A 139 -7.07 6.91 -8.05
C LEU A 139 -7.43 7.58 -6.73
N LEU A 140 -7.97 6.82 -5.79
CA LEU A 140 -8.30 7.31 -4.46
C LEU A 140 -7.24 6.85 -3.47
N LEU A 141 -6.67 7.81 -2.75
CA LEU A 141 -5.76 7.56 -1.65
C LEU A 141 -6.54 7.44 -0.35
N ARG A 142 -6.33 6.37 0.38
CA ARG A 142 -6.99 6.14 1.66
C ARG A 142 -5.93 5.83 2.72
N LEU A 143 -6.04 6.52 3.86
CA LEU A 143 -5.19 6.27 5.03
C LEU A 143 -6.01 5.62 6.12
N ALA A 144 -5.56 4.48 6.63
CA ALA A 144 -6.13 3.80 7.79
C ALA A 144 -5.21 4.04 8.98
N ARG A 145 -5.74 4.69 9.99
CA ARG A 145 -4.99 5.04 11.22
C ARG A 145 -5.54 4.31 12.43
#